data_7dec5d5106b38ef72addf080b5ba138d
#
_entry.id   7dec5d5106b38ef72addf080b5ba138d
#
_cell.length_a   1.000
_cell.length_b   1.000
_cell.length_c   1.000
_cell.angle_alpha   90.00
_cell.angle_beta   90.00
_cell.angle_gamma   90.00
#
_symmetry.space_group_name_H-M   'P 1'
#
loop_
_entity.id
_entity.type
_entity.pdbx_description
1 polymer ?
#
loop_
_entity_poly.entity_id
_entity_poly.type
_entity_poly.pdbx_seq_one_letter_code
_entity_poly.pdbx_strand_id
1 'polypeptide(L)'
;MSHLVGIVLDCRHASKLARFWEVALGWRIRPYDEAEVARLAALGLTPETDPMVAIDPPDGSLVFFLQEVPEPKTVKNRMHVDVRLRDQAHLDELLQMGATVLSEHDGWRVMADPEGNEFDATHPD
;
A
#
# COMPACT_ATOMS: atom_id res chain seq x y z
N MET A 1 -21.40 -3.50 18.57
CA MET A 1 -20.61 -2.33 18.18
C MET A 1 -19.69 -2.70 17.01
N SER A 2 -19.66 -1.85 16.00
CA SER A 2 -18.77 -2.08 14.84
C SER A 2 -17.34 -1.60 15.13
N HIS A 3 -16.40 -2.13 14.38
CA HIS A 3 -15.00 -1.68 14.43
C HIS A 3 -14.38 -1.74 13.04
N LEU A 4 -13.35 -0.98 12.83
CA LEU A 4 -12.66 -0.91 11.54
C LEU A 4 -11.86 -2.21 11.33
N VAL A 5 -12.08 -2.89 10.21
CA VAL A 5 -11.39 -4.16 9.90
C VAL A 5 -10.46 -4.04 8.70
N GLY A 6 -10.62 -3.01 7.88
CA GLY A 6 -9.79 -2.88 6.68
C GLY A 6 -9.82 -1.50 6.07
N ILE A 7 -8.79 -1.21 5.30
CA ILE A 7 -8.67 -0.03 4.44
C ILE A 7 -8.40 -0.56 3.04
N VAL A 8 -9.10 -0.04 2.05
CA VAL A 8 -8.91 -0.42 0.65
C VAL A 8 -8.40 0.78 -0.11
N LEU A 9 -7.27 0.61 -0.79
CA LEU A 9 -6.72 1.61 -1.69
C LEU A 9 -6.90 1.13 -3.12
N ASP A 10 -7.66 1.88 -3.90
CA ASP A 10 -7.86 1.59 -5.32
C ASP A 10 -6.60 1.92 -6.10
N CYS A 11 -6.27 1.07 -7.09
CA CYS A 11 -5.02 1.20 -7.84
C CYS A 11 -5.17 0.59 -9.24
N ARG A 12 -4.10 0.69 -10.03
CA ARG A 12 -4.03 0.10 -11.37
C ARG A 12 -3.34 -1.26 -11.36
N HIS A 13 -2.34 -1.44 -10.50
CA HIS A 13 -1.52 -2.66 -10.46
C HIS A 13 -1.32 -3.10 -9.00
N ALA A 14 -2.26 -3.92 -8.51
CA ALA A 14 -2.32 -4.27 -7.09
C ALA A 14 -1.06 -4.98 -6.59
N SER A 15 -0.59 -6.01 -7.28
CA SER A 15 0.58 -6.77 -6.82
C SER A 15 1.85 -5.92 -6.80
N LYS A 16 2.01 -5.05 -7.78
CA LYS A 16 3.17 -4.15 -7.87
C LYS A 16 3.11 -3.07 -6.79
N LEU A 17 1.95 -2.43 -6.62
CA LEU A 17 1.78 -1.39 -5.63
C LEU A 17 1.85 -1.94 -4.20
N ALA A 18 1.40 -3.18 -4.00
CA ALA A 18 1.48 -3.83 -2.70
C ALA A 18 2.92 -3.96 -2.19
N ARG A 19 3.89 -4.17 -3.07
CA ARG A 19 5.30 -4.25 -2.68
C ARG A 19 5.79 -2.93 -2.09
N PHE A 20 5.34 -1.82 -2.66
CA PHE A 20 5.65 -0.50 -2.12
C PHE A 20 5.05 -0.34 -0.72
N TRP A 21 3.75 -0.63 -0.58
CA TRP A 21 3.06 -0.43 0.69
C TRP A 21 3.52 -1.40 1.77
N GLU A 22 3.97 -2.59 1.41
CA GLU A 22 4.60 -3.53 2.34
C GLU A 22 5.82 -2.88 3.01
N VAL A 23 6.66 -2.22 2.22
CA VAL A 23 7.85 -1.53 2.73
C VAL A 23 7.45 -0.27 3.51
N ALA A 24 6.51 0.51 2.97
CA ALA A 24 6.08 1.76 3.62
C ALA A 24 5.47 1.50 5.00
N LEU A 25 4.63 0.48 5.12
CA LEU A 25 3.93 0.16 6.37
C LEU A 25 4.79 -0.70 7.31
N GLY A 26 5.78 -1.44 6.78
CA GLY A 26 6.50 -2.44 7.56
C GLY A 26 5.63 -3.65 7.88
N TRP A 27 4.62 -3.90 7.07
CA TRP A 27 3.70 -5.03 7.18
C TRP A 27 4.05 -6.07 6.11
N ARG A 28 3.27 -7.14 6.00
CA ARG A 28 3.55 -8.23 5.07
C ARG A 28 2.40 -8.47 4.11
N ILE A 29 2.73 -8.63 2.84
CA ILE A 29 1.78 -9.15 1.86
C ILE A 29 1.36 -10.54 2.33
N ARG A 30 0.03 -10.79 2.37
CA ARG A 30 -0.52 -12.08 2.81
C ARG A 30 0.00 -13.18 1.88
N PRO A 31 0.64 -14.23 2.43
CA PRO A 31 1.16 -15.32 1.59
C PRO A 31 0.05 -16.02 0.82
N TYR A 32 0.40 -16.50 -0.37
CA TYR A 32 -0.49 -17.30 -1.21
C TYR A 32 -0.21 -18.77 -0.94
N ASP A 33 -1.17 -19.48 -0.35
CA ASP A 33 -1.08 -20.92 -0.19
C ASP A 33 -1.54 -21.64 -1.46
N GLU A 34 -1.44 -22.97 -1.48
CA GLU A 34 -1.80 -23.76 -2.66
C GLU A 34 -3.27 -23.58 -3.04
N ALA A 35 -4.17 -23.49 -2.06
CA ALA A 35 -5.60 -23.30 -2.31
C ALA A 35 -5.86 -21.94 -2.97
N GLU A 36 -5.19 -20.89 -2.51
CA GLU A 36 -5.35 -19.55 -3.08
C GLU A 36 -4.79 -19.47 -4.50
N VAL A 37 -3.63 -20.08 -4.74
CA VAL A 37 -3.05 -20.16 -6.10
C VAL A 37 -4.00 -20.89 -7.04
N ALA A 38 -4.59 -22.00 -6.58
CA ALA A 38 -5.53 -22.77 -7.37
C ALA A 38 -6.82 -21.97 -7.65
N ARG A 39 -7.33 -21.24 -6.68
CA ARG A 39 -8.50 -20.38 -6.84
C ARG A 39 -8.24 -19.31 -7.91
N LEU A 40 -7.10 -18.66 -7.85
CA LEU A 40 -6.71 -17.65 -8.85
C LEU A 40 -6.54 -18.28 -10.23
N ALA A 41 -5.87 -19.44 -10.32
CA ALA A 41 -5.65 -20.14 -11.59
C ALA A 41 -6.97 -20.49 -12.28
N ALA A 42 -7.99 -20.88 -11.51
CA ALA A 42 -9.32 -21.18 -12.04
C ALA A 42 -9.98 -19.95 -12.70
N LEU A 43 -9.56 -18.74 -12.31
CA LEU A 43 -10.01 -17.48 -12.88
C LEU A 43 -9.06 -16.94 -13.96
N GLY A 44 -8.03 -17.71 -14.33
CA GLY A 44 -7.01 -17.27 -15.27
C GLY A 44 -6.00 -16.27 -14.67
N LEU A 45 -5.85 -16.27 -13.36
CA LEU A 45 -5.02 -15.32 -12.63
C LEU A 45 -3.85 -16.02 -11.91
N THR A 46 -2.85 -15.21 -11.58
CA THR A 46 -1.72 -15.61 -10.75
C THR A 46 -1.58 -14.62 -9.58
N PRO A 47 -0.73 -14.89 -8.58
CA PRO A 47 -0.47 -13.87 -7.55
C PRO A 47 -0.03 -12.52 -8.10
N GLU A 48 0.70 -12.51 -9.23
CA GLU A 48 1.16 -11.27 -9.87
C GLU A 48 0.04 -10.50 -10.57
N THR A 49 -1.04 -11.18 -10.93
CA THR A 49 -2.20 -10.56 -11.61
C THR A 49 -3.45 -10.51 -10.74
N ASP A 50 -3.33 -10.91 -9.47
CA ASP A 50 -4.43 -10.84 -8.50
C ASP A 50 -4.91 -9.38 -8.40
N PRO A 51 -6.20 -9.11 -8.67
CA PRO A 51 -6.73 -7.75 -8.60
C PRO A 51 -6.98 -7.25 -7.17
N MET A 52 -6.83 -8.10 -6.16
CA MET A 52 -7.08 -7.75 -4.77
C MET A 52 -6.00 -8.35 -3.89
N VAL A 53 -5.04 -7.55 -3.46
CA VAL A 53 -3.90 -7.99 -2.66
C VAL A 53 -4.03 -7.47 -1.23
N ALA A 54 -3.85 -8.34 -0.25
CA ALA A 54 -3.94 -8.00 1.16
C ALA A 54 -2.55 -7.85 1.78
N ILE A 55 -2.39 -6.82 2.62
CA ILE A 55 -1.20 -6.61 3.44
C ILE A 55 -1.65 -6.63 4.90
N ASP A 56 -1.02 -7.46 5.71
CA ASP A 56 -1.41 -7.67 7.11
C ASP A 56 -0.36 -7.13 8.07
N PRO A 57 -0.79 -6.44 9.15
CA PRO A 57 0.11 -6.12 10.26
C PRO A 57 0.43 -7.40 11.05
N PRO A 58 1.49 -7.38 11.88
CA PRO A 58 1.85 -8.57 12.68
C PRO A 58 0.73 -9.09 13.59
N ASP A 59 -0.12 -8.20 14.10
CA ASP A 59 -1.19 -8.57 15.03
C ASP A 59 -2.52 -8.92 14.32
N GLY A 60 -2.59 -8.75 12.99
CA GLY A 60 -3.80 -9.06 12.22
C GLY A 60 -4.99 -8.16 12.50
N SER A 61 -4.81 -7.03 13.19
CA SER A 61 -5.91 -6.17 13.66
C SER A 61 -6.60 -5.40 12.56
N LEU A 62 -5.91 -5.14 11.44
CA LEU A 62 -6.40 -4.30 10.35
C LEU A 62 -5.77 -4.78 9.05
N VAL A 63 -6.57 -4.95 8.00
CA VAL A 63 -6.04 -5.34 6.70
C VAL A 63 -5.96 -4.13 5.79
N PHE A 64 -4.85 -3.99 5.08
CA PHE A 64 -4.68 -2.97 4.04
C PHE A 64 -4.74 -3.68 2.69
N PHE A 65 -5.77 -3.35 1.90
CA PHE A 65 -5.99 -3.97 0.60
C PHE A 65 -5.60 -3.03 -0.53
N LEU A 66 -4.98 -3.58 -1.57
CA LEU A 66 -4.82 -2.92 -2.86
C LEU A 66 -5.83 -3.56 -3.81
N GLN A 67 -6.70 -2.75 -4.41
CA GLN A 67 -7.76 -3.25 -5.29
C GLN A 67 -7.64 -2.60 -6.66
N GLU A 68 -7.53 -3.41 -7.71
CA GLU A 68 -7.48 -2.89 -9.07
C GLU A 68 -8.83 -2.36 -9.51
N VAL A 69 -8.82 -1.15 -10.04
CA VAL A 69 -10.00 -0.47 -10.58
C VAL A 69 -9.66 0.10 -11.96
N PRO A 70 -10.66 0.25 -12.85
CA PRO A 70 -10.40 0.82 -14.18
C PRO A 70 -10.18 2.33 -14.15
N GLU A 71 -10.68 3.03 -13.14
CA GLU A 71 -10.58 4.49 -13.06
C GLU A 71 -9.14 4.91 -12.73
N PRO A 72 -8.53 5.82 -13.50
CA PRO A 72 -7.21 6.33 -13.18
C PRO A 72 -7.26 7.30 -11.98
N LYS A 73 -6.13 7.41 -11.27
CA LYS A 73 -5.96 8.41 -10.24
C LYS A 73 -5.82 9.78 -10.89
N THR A 74 -6.79 10.68 -10.69
CA THR A 74 -6.80 12.00 -11.32
C THR A 74 -6.94 13.15 -10.33
N VAL A 75 -7.65 12.95 -9.21
CA VAL A 75 -7.88 14.00 -8.22
C VAL A 75 -7.21 13.63 -6.91
N LYS A 76 -7.02 14.64 -6.04
CA LYS A 76 -6.42 14.41 -4.73
C LYS A 76 -7.26 13.40 -3.92
N ASN A 77 -6.58 12.44 -3.29
CA ASN A 77 -7.25 11.51 -2.36
C ASN A 77 -7.91 12.30 -1.23
N ARG A 78 -9.14 11.97 -0.93
CA ARG A 78 -9.88 12.61 0.16
C ARG A 78 -9.56 12.00 1.52
N MET A 79 -8.94 10.85 1.51
CA MET A 79 -8.49 10.13 2.69
C MET A 79 -7.06 9.67 2.45
N HIS A 80 -6.19 9.86 3.42
CA HIS A 80 -4.79 9.43 3.31
C HIS A 80 -4.32 8.89 4.66
N VAL A 81 -3.29 8.03 4.60
CA VAL A 81 -2.71 7.45 5.80
C VAL A 81 -1.46 8.20 6.18
N ASP A 82 -1.11 8.17 7.46
CA ASP A 82 0.14 8.69 7.98
C ASP A 82 1.06 7.51 8.29
N VAL A 83 2.29 7.58 7.79
CA VAL A 83 3.32 6.57 7.99
C VAL A 83 4.47 7.20 8.75
N ARG A 84 4.91 6.58 9.85
CA ARG A 84 6.12 7.01 10.53
C ARG A 84 7.33 6.34 9.88
N LEU A 85 8.24 7.16 9.38
CA LEU A 85 9.49 6.64 8.83
C LEU A 85 10.37 6.09 9.96
N ARG A 86 11.07 4.99 9.70
CA ARG A 86 12.01 4.42 10.68
C ARG A 86 13.29 5.22 10.75
N ASP A 87 13.82 5.64 9.59
CA ASP A 87 15.09 6.35 9.47
C ASP A 87 15.21 6.91 8.04
N GLN A 88 16.34 7.56 7.76
CA GLN A 88 16.60 8.11 6.43
C GLN A 88 16.67 7.02 5.36
N ALA A 89 17.23 5.86 5.69
CA ALA A 89 17.32 4.74 4.74
C ALA A 89 15.93 4.25 4.30
N HIS A 90 14.95 4.27 5.20
CA HIS A 90 13.56 3.92 4.88
C HIS A 90 12.99 4.91 3.86
N LEU A 91 13.19 6.22 4.06
CA LEU A 91 12.77 7.22 3.09
C LEU A 91 13.44 6.99 1.73
N ASP A 92 14.75 6.76 1.74
CA ASP A 92 15.50 6.54 0.49
C ASP A 92 14.97 5.33 -0.27
N GLU A 93 14.63 4.26 0.44
CA GLU A 93 14.06 3.06 -0.18
C GLU A 93 12.71 3.35 -0.83
N LEU A 94 11.82 4.09 -0.15
CA LEU A 94 10.53 4.47 -0.72
C LEU A 94 10.71 5.31 -1.99
N LEU A 95 11.65 6.25 -1.97
CA LEU A 95 11.95 7.07 -3.15
C LEU A 95 12.48 6.21 -4.31
N GLN A 96 13.34 5.24 -4.03
CA GLN A 96 13.86 4.33 -5.05
C GLN A 96 12.76 3.45 -5.64
N MET A 97 11.73 3.14 -4.85
CA MET A 97 10.59 2.35 -5.31
C MET A 97 9.57 3.17 -6.11
N GLY A 98 9.79 4.48 -6.25
CA GLY A 98 8.97 5.33 -7.09
C GLY A 98 8.07 6.32 -6.37
N ALA A 99 8.20 6.46 -5.05
CA ALA A 99 7.51 7.52 -4.32
C ALA A 99 8.12 8.88 -4.64
N THR A 100 7.33 9.93 -4.48
CA THR A 100 7.79 11.32 -4.64
C THR A 100 7.41 12.14 -3.43
N VAL A 101 8.19 13.20 -3.17
CA VAL A 101 7.85 14.18 -2.12
C VAL A 101 7.08 15.32 -2.78
N LEU A 102 5.87 15.59 -2.31
CA LEU A 102 5.03 16.67 -2.84
C LEU A 102 5.22 17.96 -2.08
N SER A 103 5.36 17.90 -0.75
CA SER A 103 5.62 19.08 0.08
C SER A 103 6.30 18.67 1.38
N GLU A 104 7.06 19.59 1.95
CA GLU A 104 7.73 19.37 3.23
C GLU A 104 7.19 20.34 4.27
N HIS A 105 7.05 19.82 5.50
CA HIS A 105 6.55 20.55 6.64
C HIS A 105 7.44 20.26 7.86
N ASP A 106 7.20 20.96 8.95
CA ASP A 106 7.93 20.72 10.19
C ASP A 106 7.51 19.37 10.79
N GLY A 107 8.43 18.40 10.80
CA GLY A 107 8.21 17.07 11.37
C GLY A 107 7.56 16.05 10.45
N TRP A 108 7.13 16.43 9.23
CA TRP A 108 6.47 15.52 8.31
C TRP A 108 6.53 16.03 6.87
N ARG A 109 6.15 15.18 5.94
CA ARG A 109 6.05 15.54 4.52
C ARG A 109 4.89 14.85 3.87
N VAL A 110 4.33 15.50 2.84
CA VAL A 110 3.34 14.86 1.97
C VAL A 110 4.08 14.16 0.85
N MET A 111 3.75 12.90 0.63
CA MET A 111 4.34 12.09 -0.42
C MET A 111 3.26 11.52 -1.32
N ALA A 112 3.68 11.04 -2.48
CA ALA A 112 2.84 10.24 -3.36
C ALA A 112 3.47 8.87 -3.53
N ASP A 113 2.64 7.82 -3.54
CA ASP A 113 3.10 6.48 -3.87
C ASP A 113 3.39 6.37 -5.38
N PRO A 114 3.92 5.24 -5.87
CA PRO A 114 4.26 5.11 -7.30
C PRO A 114 3.09 5.34 -8.28
N GLU A 115 1.85 5.25 -7.81
CA GLU A 115 0.67 5.53 -8.64
C GLU A 115 0.09 6.92 -8.39
N GLY A 116 0.73 7.74 -7.56
CA GLY A 116 0.30 9.11 -7.29
C GLY A 116 -0.64 9.26 -6.10
N ASN A 117 -0.89 8.21 -5.32
CA ASN A 117 -1.74 8.32 -4.15
C ASN A 117 -1.02 9.05 -3.02
N GLU A 118 -1.64 10.12 -2.51
CA GLU A 118 -1.04 10.94 -1.46
C GLU A 118 -1.09 10.22 -0.10
N PHE A 119 0.01 10.32 0.63
CA PHE A 119 0.12 9.90 2.02
C PHE A 119 1.08 10.81 2.76
N ASP A 120 1.01 10.83 4.07
CA ASP A 120 1.91 11.62 4.89
C ASP A 120 2.98 10.72 5.49
N ALA A 121 4.23 11.18 5.45
CA ALA A 121 5.34 10.49 6.08
C ALA A 121 5.88 11.37 7.21
N THR A 122 5.73 10.90 8.46
CA THR A 122 6.25 11.62 9.61
C THR A 122 7.70 11.24 9.86
N HIS A 123 8.47 12.18 10.39
CA HIS A 123 9.88 11.95 10.67
C HIS A 123 10.05 10.89 11.78
N PRO A 124 11.19 10.17 11.79
CA PRO A 124 11.49 9.26 12.90
C PRO A 124 11.55 10.02 14.23
N ASP A 125 11.27 9.31 15.29
CA ASP A 125 11.43 9.87 16.65
C ASP A 125 12.89 10.11 17.00
#